data_cd95d2ce4b148fe933bd5859df3392a0
#
_entry.id   cd95d2ce4b148fe933bd5859df3392a0
#
_cell.length_a   1.000
_cell.length_b   1.000
_cell.length_c   1.000
_cell.angle_alpha   90.00
_cell.angle_beta   90.00
_cell.angle_gamma   90.00
#
_symmetry.space_group_name_H-M   'P 1'
#
loop_
_entity.id
_entity.type
_entity.pdbx_description
1 polymer ?
#
loop_
_entity_poly.entity_id
_entity_poly.type
_entity_poly.pdbx_seq_one_letter_code
_entity_poly.pdbx_strand_id
1 'polypeptide(L)'
;MLIIRNLIYWLTLCSSLIFLFPFMLLASPFRDGAHKMARVWVGILNWSLKHIVGLKYRIIGAEHIPDRPAVICAKHQSGWETLALQEIFPPQVYVAKRELFKIPFFGWGLKLVKTIGIDRNNRREANEQLIKQGLARKNEGYWITIFPEGTRLAPGKRGKYKLGGARMAKMFEMDIVPVALNSGEFWPKNSFLKYPGEITVVICPTIPHASGSEAELMEKCEHLIETQQPLISGAGPFAAEMPSETA
;
A
#
# COMPACT_ATOMS: atom_id res chain seq x y z
N MET A 1 6.97 21.61 -18.68
CA MET A 1 7.72 20.34 -18.55
C MET A 1 7.05 19.32 -17.62
N LEU A 2 6.47 19.70 -16.46
CA LEU A 2 5.81 18.76 -15.53
C LEU A 2 4.67 17.98 -16.20
N ILE A 3 3.77 18.64 -16.92
CA ILE A 3 2.63 18.01 -17.61
C ILE A 3 3.10 16.95 -18.60
N ILE A 4 4.11 17.25 -19.45
CA ILE A 4 4.65 16.32 -20.44
C ILE A 4 5.22 15.06 -19.75
N ARG A 5 6.00 15.22 -18.69
CA ARG A 5 6.53 14.10 -17.90
C ARG A 5 5.42 13.20 -17.34
N ASN A 6 4.35 13.82 -16.86
CA ASN A 6 3.19 13.10 -16.36
C ASN A 6 2.39 12.40 -17.46
N LEU A 7 2.25 13.01 -18.64
CA LEU A 7 1.63 12.36 -19.80
C LEU A 7 2.43 11.12 -20.22
N ILE A 8 3.75 11.21 -20.28
CA ILE A 8 4.63 10.07 -20.61
C ILE A 8 4.47 8.97 -19.54
N TYR A 9 4.43 9.33 -18.24
CA TYR A 9 4.19 8.37 -17.17
C TYR A 9 2.83 7.66 -17.32
N TRP A 10 1.75 8.38 -17.60
CA TRP A 10 0.43 7.79 -17.81
C TRP A 10 0.39 6.90 -19.04
N LEU A 11 1.04 7.31 -20.12
CA LEU A 11 1.19 6.47 -21.32
C LEU A 11 1.95 5.19 -20.99
N THR A 12 3.06 5.28 -20.24
CA THR A 12 3.82 4.13 -19.78
C THR A 12 2.96 3.20 -18.91
N LEU A 13 2.17 3.75 -18.00
CA LEU A 13 1.27 2.97 -17.13
C LEU A 13 0.24 2.20 -17.96
N CYS A 14 -0.46 2.87 -18.86
CA CYS A 14 -1.53 2.25 -19.66
C CYS A 14 -0.96 1.22 -20.65
N SER A 15 0.09 1.59 -21.40
CA SER A 15 0.67 0.72 -22.41
C SER A 15 1.33 -0.51 -21.81
N SER A 16 2.11 -0.35 -20.72
CA SER A 16 2.76 -1.48 -20.04
C SER A 16 1.75 -2.42 -19.38
N LEU A 17 0.66 -1.90 -18.81
CA LEU A 17 -0.42 -2.73 -18.26
C LEU A 17 -1.04 -3.62 -19.34
N ILE A 18 -1.42 -3.03 -20.48
CA ILE A 18 -2.03 -3.76 -21.60
C ILE A 18 -1.05 -4.78 -22.17
N PHE A 19 0.22 -4.38 -22.37
CA PHE A 19 1.25 -5.23 -22.95
C PHE A 19 1.63 -6.42 -22.02
N LEU A 20 1.76 -6.19 -20.72
CA LEU A 20 2.18 -7.22 -19.76
C LEU A 20 1.02 -8.12 -19.31
N PHE A 21 -0.22 -7.71 -19.47
CA PHE A 21 -1.38 -8.49 -19.01
C PHE A 21 -1.45 -9.90 -19.61
N PRO A 22 -1.24 -10.15 -20.93
CA PRO A 22 -1.19 -11.49 -21.49
C PRO A 22 -0.11 -12.38 -20.84
N PHE A 23 1.07 -11.82 -20.57
CA PHE A 23 2.15 -12.56 -19.91
C PHE A 23 1.80 -12.89 -18.45
N MET A 24 1.12 -11.97 -17.75
CA MET A 24 0.60 -12.20 -16.41
C MET A 24 -0.43 -13.34 -16.41
N LEU A 25 -1.30 -13.40 -17.41
CA LEU A 25 -2.27 -14.47 -17.57
C LEU A 25 -1.60 -15.81 -17.82
N LEU A 26 -0.62 -15.86 -18.73
CA LEU A 26 0.17 -17.06 -19.01
C LEU A 26 1.00 -17.53 -17.80
N ALA A 27 1.49 -16.60 -16.98
CA ALA A 27 2.26 -16.91 -15.78
C ALA A 27 1.37 -17.33 -14.59
N SER A 28 0.07 -17.00 -14.61
CA SER A 28 -0.84 -17.18 -13.46
C SER A 28 -1.03 -18.63 -12.98
N PRO A 29 -0.91 -19.69 -13.81
CA PRO A 29 -0.97 -21.07 -13.34
C PRO A 29 0.25 -21.49 -12.50
N PHE A 30 1.38 -20.81 -12.65
CA PHE A 30 2.60 -21.11 -11.91
C PHE A 30 2.59 -20.42 -10.54
N ARG A 31 3.20 -21.07 -9.54
CA ARG A 31 3.32 -20.50 -8.20
C ARG A 31 3.95 -19.10 -8.27
N ASP A 32 3.27 -18.11 -7.70
CA ASP A 32 3.67 -16.70 -7.68
C ASP A 32 3.90 -16.05 -9.06
N GLY A 33 3.56 -16.71 -10.17
CA GLY A 33 3.79 -16.21 -11.52
C GLY A 33 3.11 -14.86 -11.77
N ALA A 34 1.84 -14.72 -11.37
CA ALA A 34 1.13 -13.45 -11.48
C ALA A 34 1.77 -12.34 -10.62
N HIS A 35 2.23 -12.67 -9.40
CA HIS A 35 2.93 -11.71 -8.54
C HIS A 35 4.28 -11.27 -9.11
N LYS A 36 5.04 -12.19 -9.71
CA LYS A 36 6.30 -11.87 -10.40
C LYS A 36 6.06 -10.90 -11.55
N MET A 37 5.03 -11.14 -12.37
CA MET A 37 4.65 -10.22 -13.45
C MET A 37 4.17 -8.88 -12.93
N ALA A 38 3.38 -8.84 -11.85
CA ALA A 38 2.98 -7.60 -11.20
C ALA A 38 4.20 -6.81 -10.69
N ARG A 39 5.21 -7.47 -10.11
CA ARG A 39 6.47 -6.81 -9.69
C ARG A 39 7.24 -6.22 -10.87
N VAL A 40 7.31 -6.94 -12.00
CA VAL A 40 7.91 -6.40 -13.23
C VAL A 40 7.18 -5.13 -13.67
N TRP A 41 5.85 -5.17 -13.70
CA TRP A 41 5.04 -3.99 -14.07
C TRP A 41 5.27 -2.82 -13.10
N VAL A 42 5.23 -3.08 -11.80
CA VAL A 42 5.50 -2.06 -10.76
C VAL A 42 6.92 -1.50 -10.89
N GLY A 43 7.91 -2.34 -11.16
CA GLY A 43 9.29 -1.91 -11.41
C GLY A 43 9.40 -0.94 -12.58
N ILE A 44 8.70 -1.21 -13.70
CA ILE A 44 8.61 -0.28 -14.85
C ILE A 44 7.99 1.06 -14.43
N LEU A 45 6.93 1.04 -13.62
CA LEU A 45 6.27 2.25 -13.17
C LEU A 45 7.14 3.07 -12.19
N ASN A 46 7.79 2.42 -11.24
CA ASN A 46 8.71 3.08 -10.30
C ASN A 46 9.95 3.62 -11.00
N TRP A 47 10.49 2.87 -11.98
CA TRP A 47 11.54 3.36 -12.86
C TRP A 47 11.11 4.62 -13.62
N SER A 48 9.91 4.59 -14.20
CA SER A 48 9.32 5.73 -14.92
C SER A 48 9.08 6.94 -13.99
N LEU A 49 8.58 6.72 -12.77
CA LEU A 49 8.45 7.77 -11.77
C LEU A 49 9.80 8.40 -11.45
N LYS A 50 10.83 7.59 -11.23
CA LYS A 50 12.18 8.05 -10.88
C LYS A 50 12.84 8.83 -12.03
N HIS A 51 12.81 8.30 -13.25
CA HIS A 51 13.63 8.84 -14.36
C HIS A 51 12.87 9.83 -15.25
N ILE A 52 11.55 9.73 -15.36
CA ILE A 52 10.74 10.63 -16.19
C ILE A 52 10.16 11.76 -15.33
N VAL A 53 9.49 11.41 -14.22
CA VAL A 53 8.86 12.40 -13.34
C VAL A 53 9.89 13.05 -12.42
N GLY A 54 10.89 12.29 -11.96
CA GLY A 54 11.86 12.70 -10.97
C GLY A 54 11.41 12.43 -9.54
N LEU A 55 10.43 11.52 -9.35
CA LEU A 55 9.91 11.10 -8.04
C LEU A 55 10.55 9.77 -7.64
N LYS A 56 11.40 9.80 -6.64
CA LYS A 56 12.09 8.63 -6.07
C LYS A 56 11.62 8.37 -4.64
N TYR A 57 12.12 7.32 -4.01
CA TYR A 57 11.85 7.02 -2.61
C TYR A 57 13.06 6.46 -1.90
N ARG A 58 13.05 6.57 -0.58
CA ARG A 58 14.01 5.94 0.34
C ARG A 58 13.27 5.17 1.43
N ILE A 59 13.92 4.13 1.95
CA ILE A 59 13.38 3.28 3.01
C ILE A 59 14.22 3.47 4.27
N ILE A 60 13.55 3.58 5.41
CA ILE A 60 14.14 3.60 6.76
C ILE A 60 13.53 2.43 7.52
N GLY A 61 14.32 1.66 8.27
CA GLY A 61 13.84 0.56 9.09
C GLY A 61 13.59 -0.72 8.31
N ALA A 62 14.29 -0.96 7.18
CA ALA A 62 14.14 -2.20 6.40
C ALA A 62 14.46 -3.46 7.23
N GLU A 63 15.30 -3.34 8.26
CA GLU A 63 15.63 -4.37 9.23
C GLU A 63 14.46 -4.82 10.10
N HIS A 64 13.37 -4.05 10.14
CA HIS A 64 12.15 -4.41 10.86
C HIS A 64 11.23 -5.34 10.05
N ILE A 65 11.56 -5.67 8.81
CA ILE A 65 10.79 -6.62 8.01
C ILE A 65 11.08 -8.03 8.55
N PRO A 66 10.08 -8.76 9.10
CA PRO A 66 10.31 -10.10 9.62
C PRO A 66 10.51 -11.12 8.49
N ASP A 67 11.16 -12.25 8.82
CA ASP A 67 11.40 -13.33 7.85
C ASP A 67 10.16 -14.17 7.53
N ARG A 68 9.04 -13.91 8.21
CA ARG A 68 7.77 -14.64 8.05
C ARG A 68 6.65 -13.72 7.59
N PRO A 69 5.62 -14.25 6.91
CA PRO A 69 4.47 -13.46 6.47
C PRO A 69 3.82 -12.68 7.61
N ALA A 70 3.51 -11.41 7.35
CA ALA A 70 2.96 -10.47 8.31
C ALA A 70 1.81 -9.65 7.69
N VAL A 71 1.04 -8.96 8.53
CA VAL A 71 0.04 -7.98 8.12
C VAL A 71 0.70 -6.62 8.05
N ILE A 72 0.84 -6.06 6.86
CA ILE A 72 1.36 -4.72 6.63
C ILE A 72 0.23 -3.72 6.83
N CYS A 73 0.34 -2.86 7.83
CA CYS A 73 -0.57 -1.75 8.07
C CYS A 73 0.10 -0.44 7.66
N ALA A 74 -0.26 0.09 6.51
CA ALA A 74 0.38 1.27 5.94
C ALA A 74 -0.51 2.51 5.98
N LYS A 75 0.10 3.68 6.18
CA LYS A 75 -0.55 4.98 5.95
C LYS A 75 -1.04 5.05 4.51
N HIS A 76 -2.19 5.71 4.27
CA HIS A 76 -2.79 5.79 2.93
C HIS A 76 -3.00 7.23 2.49
N GLN A 77 -2.13 7.74 1.61
CA GLN A 77 -2.18 9.11 1.13
C GLN A 77 -2.33 9.21 -0.40
N SER A 78 -1.81 8.21 -1.13
CA SER A 78 -1.61 8.28 -2.58
C SER A 78 -2.01 6.97 -3.28
N GLY A 79 -1.88 6.93 -4.60
CA GLY A 79 -1.84 5.68 -5.37
C GLY A 79 -0.45 5.04 -5.37
N TRP A 80 0.58 5.81 -5.02
CA TRP A 80 1.98 5.39 -5.08
C TRP A 80 2.28 4.19 -4.18
N GLU A 81 1.80 4.19 -2.94
CA GLU A 81 2.07 3.12 -1.99
C GLU A 81 1.52 1.76 -2.43
N THR A 82 0.45 1.75 -3.23
CA THR A 82 -0.07 0.48 -3.78
C THR A 82 0.85 -0.14 -4.83
N LEU A 83 1.74 0.66 -5.42
CA LEU A 83 2.79 0.23 -6.32
C LEU A 83 4.07 -0.11 -5.53
N ALA A 84 4.58 0.84 -4.76
CA ALA A 84 5.88 0.72 -4.11
C ALA A 84 5.96 -0.39 -3.07
N LEU A 85 4.91 -0.61 -2.28
CA LEU A 85 4.91 -1.69 -1.29
C LEU A 85 5.02 -3.08 -1.93
N GLN A 86 4.59 -3.25 -3.20
CA GLN A 86 4.79 -4.50 -3.96
C GLN A 86 6.27 -4.77 -4.26
N GLU A 87 7.08 -3.73 -4.36
CA GLU A 87 8.52 -3.84 -4.60
C GLU A 87 9.30 -3.99 -3.29
N ILE A 88 8.87 -3.29 -2.25
CA ILE A 88 9.54 -3.21 -0.94
C ILE A 88 9.40 -4.52 -0.16
N PHE A 89 8.21 -5.13 -0.17
CA PHE A 89 7.92 -6.32 0.61
C PHE A 89 7.90 -7.60 -0.23
N PRO A 90 7.99 -8.80 0.40
CA PRO A 90 7.77 -10.08 -0.26
C PRO A 90 6.38 -10.17 -0.94
N PRO A 91 6.10 -11.22 -1.72
CA PRO A 91 4.81 -11.39 -2.37
C PRO A 91 3.65 -11.20 -1.40
N GLN A 92 2.78 -10.23 -1.71
CA GLN A 92 1.71 -9.79 -0.84
C GLN A 92 0.40 -9.60 -1.60
N VAL A 93 -0.70 -9.64 -0.87
CA VAL A 93 -2.03 -9.33 -1.37
C VAL A 93 -2.57 -8.07 -0.69
N TYR A 94 -3.30 -7.25 -1.43
CA TYR A 94 -3.96 -6.06 -0.87
C TYR A 94 -5.38 -6.35 -0.44
N VAL A 95 -5.86 -5.57 0.53
CA VAL A 95 -7.29 -5.45 0.81
C VAL A 95 -7.82 -4.24 0.04
N ALA A 96 -8.65 -4.50 -0.96
CA ALA A 96 -9.12 -3.50 -1.90
C ALA A 96 -10.65 -3.43 -1.97
N LYS A 97 -11.17 -2.31 -2.49
CA LYS A 97 -12.59 -2.11 -2.76
C LYS A 97 -13.04 -3.02 -3.90
N ARG A 98 -14.17 -3.75 -3.72
CA ARG A 98 -14.69 -4.73 -4.68
C ARG A 98 -14.92 -4.16 -6.07
N GLU A 99 -15.29 -2.87 -6.18
CA GLU A 99 -15.55 -2.21 -7.45
C GLU A 99 -14.30 -2.08 -8.34
N LEU A 100 -13.10 -2.08 -7.76
CA LEU A 100 -11.85 -2.03 -8.54
C LEU A 100 -11.68 -3.24 -9.46
N PHE A 101 -12.28 -4.38 -9.13
CA PHE A 101 -12.23 -5.59 -9.95
C PHE A 101 -13.02 -5.48 -11.26
N LYS A 102 -13.83 -4.43 -11.42
CA LYS A 102 -14.58 -4.14 -12.66
C LYS A 102 -13.75 -3.38 -13.69
N ILE A 103 -12.62 -2.81 -13.33
CA ILE A 103 -11.74 -2.06 -14.24
C ILE A 103 -11.04 -3.06 -15.17
N PRO A 104 -11.20 -2.94 -16.50
CA PRO A 104 -10.54 -3.83 -17.45
C PRO A 104 -9.01 -3.85 -17.25
N PHE A 105 -8.38 -4.99 -17.51
CA PHE A 105 -6.97 -5.30 -17.30
C PHE A 105 -6.52 -5.13 -15.84
N PHE A 106 -6.66 -3.95 -15.25
CA PHE A 106 -6.26 -3.68 -13.86
C PHE A 106 -7.03 -4.55 -12.86
N GLY A 107 -8.36 -4.55 -12.93
CA GLY A 107 -9.21 -5.36 -12.04
C GLY A 107 -9.03 -6.87 -12.26
N TRP A 108 -8.79 -7.28 -13.50
CA TRP A 108 -8.46 -8.67 -13.82
C TRP A 108 -7.09 -9.04 -13.26
N GLY A 109 -6.08 -8.16 -13.37
CA GLY A 109 -4.78 -8.31 -12.72
C GLY A 109 -4.89 -8.44 -11.20
N LEU A 110 -5.74 -7.63 -10.55
CA LEU A 110 -6.00 -7.73 -9.11
C LEU A 110 -6.54 -9.12 -8.71
N LYS A 111 -7.37 -9.75 -9.56
CA LYS A 111 -7.83 -11.12 -9.33
C LYS A 111 -6.69 -12.13 -9.45
N LEU A 112 -5.84 -11.99 -10.47
CA LEU A 112 -4.70 -12.88 -10.70
C LEU A 112 -3.68 -12.81 -9.55
N VAL A 113 -3.43 -11.62 -8.98
CA VAL A 113 -2.60 -11.47 -7.77
C VAL A 113 -3.39 -11.69 -6.47
N LYS A 114 -4.55 -12.33 -6.56
CA LYS A 114 -5.32 -12.82 -5.41
C LYS A 114 -5.71 -11.73 -4.40
N THR A 115 -5.87 -10.49 -4.83
CA THR A 115 -6.29 -9.37 -4.00
C THR A 115 -7.57 -9.68 -3.24
N ILE A 116 -7.65 -9.31 -1.97
CA ILE A 116 -8.82 -9.48 -1.12
C ILE A 116 -9.82 -8.36 -1.43
N GLY A 117 -10.96 -8.73 -2.03
CA GLY A 117 -12.01 -7.78 -2.38
C GLY A 117 -13.06 -7.68 -1.29
N ILE A 118 -13.32 -6.47 -0.77
CA ILE A 118 -14.34 -6.24 0.25
C ILE A 118 -15.40 -5.24 -0.21
N ASP A 119 -16.65 -5.47 0.18
CA ASP A 119 -17.71 -4.47 0.05
C ASP A 119 -17.72 -3.56 1.29
N ARG A 120 -17.26 -2.32 1.11
CA ARG A 120 -17.15 -1.36 2.23
C ARG A 120 -18.49 -0.74 2.65
N ASN A 121 -19.55 -0.96 1.88
CA ASN A 121 -20.89 -0.42 2.18
C ASN A 121 -21.61 -1.29 3.22
N ASN A 122 -21.26 -2.59 3.28
CA ASN A 122 -21.78 -3.52 4.28
C ASN A 122 -20.64 -3.96 5.23
N ARG A 123 -20.61 -3.37 6.43
CA ARG A 123 -19.53 -3.61 7.41
C ARG A 123 -19.42 -5.08 7.85
N ARG A 124 -20.58 -5.78 8.00
CA ARG A 124 -20.59 -7.18 8.41
C ARG A 124 -20.02 -8.06 7.30
N GLU A 125 -20.54 -7.90 6.09
CA GLU A 125 -20.07 -8.62 4.91
C GLU A 125 -18.59 -8.35 4.61
N ALA A 126 -18.15 -7.08 4.73
CA ALA A 126 -16.73 -6.73 4.57
C ALA A 126 -15.83 -7.47 5.55
N ASN A 127 -16.24 -7.64 6.81
CA ASN A 127 -15.46 -8.39 7.80
C ASN A 127 -15.45 -9.89 7.47
N GLU A 128 -16.57 -10.48 7.10
CA GLU A 128 -16.68 -11.90 6.71
C GLU A 128 -15.80 -12.19 5.48
N GLN A 129 -15.87 -11.33 4.46
CA GLN A 129 -15.03 -11.41 3.25
C GLN A 129 -13.54 -11.29 3.58
N LEU A 130 -13.18 -10.32 4.44
CA LEU A 130 -11.81 -10.08 4.87
C LEU A 130 -11.21 -11.32 5.53
N ILE A 131 -11.93 -11.90 6.48
CA ILE A 131 -11.46 -13.08 7.22
C ILE A 131 -11.38 -14.31 6.31
N LYS A 132 -12.46 -14.60 5.56
CA LYS A 132 -12.50 -15.79 4.68
C LYS A 132 -11.40 -15.75 3.62
N GLN A 133 -11.27 -14.63 2.91
CA GLN A 133 -10.26 -14.50 1.86
C GLN A 133 -8.85 -14.38 2.47
N GLY A 134 -8.69 -13.62 3.57
CA GLY A 134 -7.42 -13.42 4.25
C GLY A 134 -6.81 -14.74 4.75
N LEU A 135 -7.63 -15.61 5.36
CA LEU A 135 -7.19 -16.93 5.80
C LEU A 135 -6.68 -17.79 4.63
N ALA A 136 -7.37 -17.75 3.50
CA ALA A 136 -6.91 -18.45 2.30
C ALA A 136 -5.53 -17.92 1.84
N ARG A 137 -5.32 -16.60 1.86
CA ARG A 137 -4.03 -15.99 1.47
C ARG A 137 -2.91 -16.31 2.46
N LYS A 138 -3.21 -16.28 3.76
CA LYS A 138 -2.28 -16.72 4.82
C LYS A 138 -1.82 -18.16 4.59
N ASN A 139 -2.75 -19.08 4.31
CA ASN A 139 -2.45 -20.49 4.07
C ASN A 139 -1.62 -20.72 2.79
N GLU A 140 -1.72 -19.81 1.82
CA GLU A 140 -0.88 -19.79 0.62
C GLU A 140 0.51 -19.14 0.86
N GLY A 141 0.77 -18.60 2.05
CA GLY A 141 2.05 -17.99 2.44
C GLY A 141 2.22 -16.53 2.02
N TYR A 142 1.13 -15.84 1.66
CA TYR A 142 1.20 -14.42 1.29
C TYR A 142 1.16 -13.50 2.50
N TRP A 143 1.87 -12.39 2.39
CA TRP A 143 1.70 -11.22 3.23
C TRP A 143 0.38 -10.52 2.90
N ILE A 144 -0.19 -9.79 3.85
CA ILE A 144 -1.46 -9.09 3.64
C ILE A 144 -1.27 -7.61 3.92
N THR A 145 -1.47 -6.77 2.91
CA THR A 145 -1.39 -5.31 3.07
C THR A 145 -2.77 -4.72 3.21
N ILE A 146 -2.96 -3.96 4.27
CA ILE A 146 -4.17 -3.20 4.54
C ILE A 146 -3.84 -1.74 4.88
N PHE A 147 -4.71 -0.83 4.46
CA PHE A 147 -4.69 0.56 4.85
C PHE A 147 -5.76 0.78 5.92
N PRO A 148 -5.37 0.89 7.22
CA PRO A 148 -6.33 0.85 8.32
C PRO A 148 -7.28 2.05 8.33
N GLU A 149 -6.90 3.18 7.73
CA GLU A 149 -7.76 4.37 7.55
C GLU A 149 -8.95 4.09 6.60
N GLY A 150 -8.81 3.10 5.71
CA GLY A 150 -9.83 2.67 4.75
C GLY A 150 -10.08 3.65 3.60
N THR A 151 -9.39 4.78 3.57
CA THR A 151 -9.42 5.76 2.48
C THR A 151 -8.11 6.55 2.45
N ARG A 152 -7.76 7.13 1.29
CA ARG A 152 -6.62 8.03 1.17
C ARG A 152 -6.91 9.36 1.86
N LEU A 153 -6.01 9.80 2.73
CA LEU A 153 -6.06 11.07 3.43
C LEU A 153 -4.99 12.03 2.91
N ALA A 154 -5.27 13.31 2.97
CA ALA A 154 -4.29 14.35 2.65
C ALA A 154 -3.13 14.33 3.66
N PRO A 155 -1.91 14.79 3.28
CA PRO A 155 -0.82 15.01 4.21
C PRO A 155 -1.27 15.81 5.44
N GLY A 156 -0.73 15.48 6.61
CA GLY A 156 -1.10 16.11 7.89
C GLY A 156 -2.46 15.71 8.45
N LYS A 157 -3.28 14.96 7.72
CA LYS A 157 -4.56 14.49 8.22
C LYS A 157 -4.42 13.10 8.86
N ARG A 158 -5.02 12.95 10.03
CA ARG A 158 -5.12 11.69 10.75
C ARG A 158 -6.56 11.15 10.63
N GLY A 159 -6.69 9.88 10.29
CA GLY A 159 -7.98 9.19 10.20
C GLY A 159 -8.15 8.18 11.33
N LYS A 160 -9.38 7.71 11.51
CA LYS A 160 -9.65 6.62 12.46
C LYS A 160 -9.12 5.31 11.89
N TYR A 161 -8.26 4.62 12.64
CA TYR A 161 -7.74 3.30 12.31
C TYR A 161 -8.78 2.22 12.60
N LYS A 162 -9.12 1.43 11.59
CA LYS A 162 -10.09 0.33 11.68
C LYS A 162 -9.39 -0.94 12.16
N LEU A 163 -10.08 -1.74 12.97
CA LEU A 163 -9.53 -2.95 13.59
C LEU A 163 -9.24 -4.12 12.62
N GLY A 164 -9.58 -4.00 11.34
CA GLY A 164 -9.43 -5.10 10.37
C GLY A 164 -8.03 -5.70 10.27
N GLY A 165 -6.99 -4.87 10.35
CA GLY A 165 -5.58 -5.32 10.36
C GLY A 165 -5.25 -6.12 11.63
N ALA A 166 -5.59 -5.59 12.80
CA ALA A 166 -5.36 -6.26 14.08
C ALA A 166 -6.18 -7.55 14.21
N ARG A 167 -7.41 -7.55 13.70
CA ARG A 167 -8.25 -8.77 13.68
C ARG A 167 -7.61 -9.87 12.85
N MET A 168 -7.12 -9.56 11.65
CA MET A 168 -6.38 -10.55 10.84
C MET A 168 -5.11 -11.00 11.55
N ALA A 169 -4.35 -10.08 12.14
CA ALA A 169 -3.14 -10.40 12.89
C ALA A 169 -3.41 -11.42 14.00
N LYS A 170 -4.44 -11.20 14.82
CA LYS A 170 -4.86 -12.10 15.89
C LYS A 170 -5.35 -13.45 15.37
N MET A 171 -6.28 -13.43 14.41
CA MET A 171 -6.92 -14.67 13.92
C MET A 171 -5.98 -15.54 13.09
N PHE A 172 -4.99 -14.94 12.44
CA PHE A 172 -4.06 -15.65 11.56
C PHE A 172 -2.69 -15.86 12.18
N GLU A 173 -2.48 -15.40 13.43
CA GLU A 173 -1.19 -15.46 14.12
C GLU A 173 -0.06 -14.83 13.28
N MET A 174 -0.38 -13.68 12.67
CA MET A 174 0.54 -12.89 11.85
C MET A 174 0.87 -11.58 12.57
N ASP A 175 2.15 -11.24 12.68
CA ASP A 175 2.55 -9.98 13.29
C ASP A 175 2.14 -8.79 12.41
N ILE A 176 2.09 -7.59 12.99
CA ILE A 176 1.77 -6.36 12.27
C ILE A 176 3.07 -5.62 11.97
N VAL A 177 3.25 -5.21 10.72
CA VAL A 177 4.32 -4.30 10.29
C VAL A 177 3.71 -2.93 9.99
N PRO A 178 3.86 -1.95 10.90
CA PRO A 178 3.38 -0.60 10.65
C PRO A 178 4.29 0.14 9.66
N VAL A 179 3.70 0.88 8.71
CA VAL A 179 4.44 1.62 7.70
C VAL A 179 3.93 3.05 7.60
N ALA A 180 4.78 4.01 7.91
CA ALA A 180 4.54 5.43 7.69
C ALA A 180 5.16 5.89 6.36
N LEU A 181 4.57 6.90 5.72
CA LEU A 181 5.06 7.45 4.47
C LEU A 181 4.46 8.83 4.20
N ASN A 182 5.12 9.63 3.35
CA ASN A 182 4.68 10.97 2.96
C ASN A 182 4.34 11.09 1.46
N SER A 183 3.88 10.02 0.84
CA SER A 183 3.63 9.96 -0.60
C SER A 183 2.61 10.98 -1.11
N GLY A 184 1.64 11.36 -0.27
CA GLY A 184 0.61 12.34 -0.61
C GLY A 184 1.17 13.74 -0.87
N GLU A 185 2.35 14.06 -0.35
CA GLU A 185 3.02 15.34 -0.57
C GLU A 185 3.50 15.50 -2.03
N PHE A 186 3.74 14.39 -2.72
CA PHE A 186 4.23 14.38 -4.11
C PHE A 186 3.20 13.87 -5.10
N TRP A 187 2.30 13.00 -4.67
CA TRP A 187 1.21 12.48 -5.49
C TRP A 187 -0.11 12.48 -4.71
N PRO A 188 -0.79 13.64 -4.63
CA PRO A 188 -2.04 13.77 -3.89
C PRO A 188 -3.14 12.82 -4.39
N LYS A 189 -4.06 12.49 -3.51
CA LYS A 189 -5.28 11.73 -3.87
C LYS A 189 -5.99 12.35 -5.07
N ASN A 190 -6.31 11.53 -6.06
CA ASN A 190 -7.01 11.91 -7.29
C ASN A 190 -6.26 12.93 -8.18
N SER A 191 -4.98 13.21 -7.92
CA SER A 191 -4.18 14.07 -8.78
C SER A 191 -3.74 13.34 -10.05
N PHE A 192 -3.89 14.01 -11.19
CA PHE A 192 -3.25 13.61 -12.44
C PHE A 192 -1.74 13.80 -12.37
N LEU A 193 -1.29 14.87 -11.71
CA LEU A 193 0.12 15.23 -11.61
C LEU A 193 0.81 14.51 -10.44
N LYS A 194 2.03 14.07 -10.71
CA LYS A 194 3.03 13.65 -9.74
C LYS A 194 4.17 14.63 -9.82
N TYR A 195 4.75 14.95 -8.70
CA TYR A 195 5.78 15.98 -8.56
C TYR A 195 7.13 15.34 -8.25
N PRO A 196 8.23 15.91 -8.76
CA PRO A 196 9.56 15.41 -8.46
C PRO A 196 9.88 15.57 -6.97
N GLY A 197 10.72 14.67 -6.47
CA GLY A 197 11.17 14.69 -5.08
C GLY A 197 11.47 13.31 -4.55
N GLU A 198 11.49 13.16 -3.22
CA GLU A 198 11.82 11.91 -2.56
C GLU A 198 10.79 11.58 -1.48
N ILE A 199 10.05 10.48 -1.70
CA ILE A 199 9.13 9.92 -0.72
C ILE A 199 9.95 9.17 0.33
N THR A 200 9.68 9.43 1.61
CA THR A 200 10.25 8.64 2.71
C THR A 200 9.23 7.59 3.14
N VAL A 201 9.70 6.33 3.20
CA VAL A 201 8.96 5.19 3.75
C VAL A 201 9.67 4.77 5.03
N VAL A 202 8.94 4.77 6.16
CA VAL A 202 9.45 4.29 7.43
C VAL A 202 8.75 2.99 7.80
N ILE A 203 9.51 1.91 7.87
CA ILE A 203 9.05 0.62 8.37
C ILE A 203 9.30 0.63 9.88
N CYS A 204 8.23 0.70 10.64
CA CYS A 204 8.33 0.75 12.10
C CYS A 204 8.59 -0.64 12.69
N PRO A 205 9.02 -0.73 13.97
CA PRO A 205 9.19 -1.99 14.66
C PRO A 205 7.93 -2.86 14.59
N THR A 206 8.12 -4.14 14.29
CA THR A 206 7.05 -5.13 14.16
C THR A 206 6.33 -5.34 15.50
N ILE A 207 5.02 -5.39 15.47
CA ILE A 207 4.16 -5.63 16.64
C ILE A 207 3.76 -7.11 16.66
N PRO A 208 4.17 -7.89 17.68
CA PRO A 208 3.76 -9.29 17.79
C PRO A 208 2.24 -9.42 17.98
N HIS A 209 1.60 -10.32 17.23
CA HIS A 209 0.15 -10.54 17.28
C HIS A 209 -0.35 -10.95 18.67
N ALA A 210 0.51 -11.58 19.49
CA ALA A 210 0.19 -12.02 20.84
C ALA A 210 0.30 -10.89 21.90
N SER A 211 0.81 -9.69 21.54
CA SER A 211 1.16 -8.63 22.50
C SER A 211 -0.01 -7.77 23.00
N GLY A 212 -1.26 -8.17 22.75
CA GLY A 212 -2.44 -7.47 23.23
C GLY A 212 -3.75 -7.88 22.53
N SER A 213 -4.83 -7.20 22.86
CA SER A 213 -6.12 -7.28 22.18
C SER A 213 -6.09 -6.63 20.77
N GLU A 214 -7.14 -6.84 19.95
CA GLU A 214 -7.27 -6.16 18.65
C GLU A 214 -7.16 -4.62 18.77
N ALA A 215 -7.75 -4.07 19.83
CA ALA A 215 -7.74 -2.63 20.06
C ALA A 215 -6.34 -2.12 20.42
N GLU A 216 -5.66 -2.78 21.37
CA GLU A 216 -4.30 -2.43 21.78
C GLU A 216 -3.27 -2.58 20.64
N LEU A 217 -3.39 -3.64 19.84
CA LEU A 217 -2.52 -3.82 18.66
C LEU A 217 -2.71 -2.68 17.65
N MET A 218 -3.96 -2.27 17.40
CA MET A 218 -4.23 -1.20 16.44
C MET A 218 -3.82 0.17 16.99
N GLU A 219 -3.99 0.42 18.28
CA GLU A 219 -3.53 1.64 18.94
C GLU A 219 -2.01 1.76 18.88
N LYS A 220 -1.26 0.69 19.17
CA LYS A 220 0.20 0.64 19.01
C LYS A 220 0.60 0.91 17.55
N CYS A 221 -0.10 0.28 16.60
CA CYS A 221 0.16 0.46 15.18
C CYS A 221 -0.07 1.92 14.75
N GLU A 222 -1.18 2.51 15.16
CA GLU A 222 -1.52 3.91 14.91
C GLU A 222 -0.46 4.83 15.54
N HIS A 223 -0.11 4.61 16.80
CA HIS A 223 0.91 5.41 17.50
C HIS A 223 2.25 5.39 16.75
N LEU A 224 2.74 4.21 16.36
CA LEU A 224 4.00 4.07 15.63
C LEU A 224 3.97 4.80 14.27
N ILE A 225 2.88 4.70 13.54
CA ILE A 225 2.74 5.37 12.24
C ILE A 225 2.65 6.89 12.41
N GLU A 226 1.78 7.36 13.31
CA GLU A 226 1.49 8.79 13.46
C GLU A 226 2.65 9.56 14.10
N THR A 227 3.45 8.93 14.96
CA THR A 227 4.70 9.55 15.48
C THR A 227 5.77 9.75 14.42
N GLN A 228 5.78 8.95 13.35
CA GLN A 228 6.72 9.15 12.24
C GLN A 228 6.27 10.27 11.28
N GLN A 229 4.96 10.55 11.19
CA GLN A 229 4.45 11.52 10.20
C GLN A 229 5.10 12.90 10.31
N PRO A 230 5.22 13.55 11.50
CA PRO A 230 5.87 14.86 11.60
C PRO A 230 7.36 14.81 11.19
N LEU A 231 8.05 13.70 11.42
CA LEU A 231 9.48 13.54 11.13
C LEU A 231 9.79 13.43 9.63
N ILE A 232 8.82 13.00 8.83
CA ILE A 232 8.98 12.78 7.39
C ILE A 232 8.16 13.78 6.54
N SER A 233 7.32 14.59 7.17
CA SER A 233 6.50 15.62 6.50
C SER A 233 7.33 16.86 6.13
N GLY A 234 6.81 17.68 5.21
CA GLY A 234 7.42 18.95 4.82
C GLY A 234 8.38 18.87 3.63
N ALA A 235 8.51 17.68 3.01
CA ALA A 235 9.45 17.47 1.91
C ALA A 235 8.87 17.77 0.52
N GLY A 236 7.56 17.77 0.37
CA GLY A 236 6.88 17.89 -0.92
C GLY A 236 6.00 19.13 -1.08
N PRO A 237 5.56 19.43 -2.32
CA PRO A 237 4.78 20.63 -2.62
C PRO A 237 3.36 20.63 -2.01
N PHE A 238 2.88 19.48 -1.50
CA PHE A 238 1.60 19.34 -0.81
C PHE A 238 1.77 18.95 0.67
N ALA A 239 2.93 19.26 1.25
CA ALA A 239 3.14 19.12 2.67
C ALA A 239 2.08 19.94 3.43
N ALA A 240 1.58 19.37 4.55
CA ALA A 240 0.75 20.16 5.44
C ALA A 240 1.56 21.34 6.00
N GLU A 241 0.94 22.51 6.08
CA GLU A 241 1.53 23.59 6.85
C GLU A 241 1.72 23.09 8.28
N MET A 242 2.98 23.07 8.75
CA MET A 242 3.26 22.80 10.15
C MET A 242 2.53 23.86 10.97
N PRO A 243 1.81 23.47 12.04
CA PRO A 243 1.32 24.48 12.97
C PRO A 243 2.54 25.32 13.38
N SER A 244 2.50 26.62 13.15
CA SER A 244 3.52 27.51 13.66
C SER A 244 3.64 27.24 15.17
N GLU A 245 4.83 26.83 15.63
CA GLU A 245 5.16 26.89 17.05
C GLU A 245 5.04 28.37 17.47
N THR A 246 3.83 28.76 17.79
CA THR A 246 3.60 30.05 18.45
C THR A 246 3.80 29.82 19.92
N ALA A 247 4.94 30.34 20.36
CA ALA A 247 5.37 30.80 21.66
C ALA A 247 4.54 30.37 22.89
#